data_64f5912fd46a8c4a4d30ec463585cddf
#
_entry.id   64f5912fd46a8c4a4d30ec463585cddf
#
_cell.length_a   1.000
_cell.length_b   1.000
_cell.length_c   1.000
_cell.angle_alpha   90.00
_cell.angle_beta   90.00
_cell.angle_gamma   90.00
#
_symmetry.space_group_name_H-M   'P 1'
#
loop_
_entity.id
_entity.type
_entity.pdbx_description
1 polymer ?
#
loop_
_entity_poly.entity_id
_entity_poly.type
_entity_poly.pdbx_seq_one_letter_code
_entity_poly.pdbx_strand_id
1 'polypeptide(L)'
;DEADNNYNCPIVAFYPQVLEKNVERLRDPDVRFLDPFINLNNPEKLAERIVDIFADWNVSLAEAKGAVAAGYAELDQVHADIRAEGDRALQYMREKGIRGIVLAGRPYHIDPEINHGVPEMITTLGMAVLSEDALTNGMTTSRMERPLRVRDQWTYHTRLYEAAAQVGTEPDLNIVQLNSFGCGVDAVTTDQVQEILEKVGDVYTVLKID
;
A
#
# COMPACT_ATOMS: atom_id res chain seq x y z
N ASP A 1 -0.71 12.24 -4.27
CA ASP A 1 -1.93 11.57 -3.84
C ASP A 1 -2.61 10.88 -5.01
N GLU A 2 -2.67 9.58 -4.94
CA GLU A 2 -3.18 8.71 -6.01
C GLU A 2 -4.71 8.60 -5.97
N ALA A 3 -5.31 8.84 -4.81
CA ALA A 3 -6.76 8.78 -4.60
C ALA A 3 -7.42 10.16 -4.48
N ASP A 4 -8.72 10.24 -4.79
CA ASP A 4 -9.53 11.46 -4.58
C ASP A 4 -9.66 11.81 -3.09
N ASN A 5 -9.64 10.79 -2.24
CA ASN A 5 -9.57 10.87 -0.79
C ASN A 5 -8.59 9.82 -0.27
N ASN A 6 -7.99 10.08 0.90
CA ASN A 6 -7.03 9.16 1.51
C ASN A 6 -7.68 8.38 2.65
N TYR A 7 -8.84 7.81 2.42
CA TYR A 7 -9.52 6.97 3.42
C TYR A 7 -8.78 5.63 3.60
N ASN A 8 -8.81 5.17 4.84
CA ASN A 8 -8.34 3.84 5.20
C ASN A 8 -9.46 3.07 5.91
N CYS A 9 -9.26 1.77 6.04
CA CYS A 9 -10.21 0.89 6.72
C CYS A 9 -10.45 1.35 8.17
N PRO A 10 -11.71 1.48 8.63
CA PRO A 10 -12.01 1.82 10.03
C PRO A 10 -11.34 0.89 11.05
N ILE A 11 -11.21 -0.40 10.73
CA ILE A 11 -10.52 -1.37 11.58
C ILE A 11 -9.07 -0.95 11.80
N VAL A 12 -8.36 -0.54 10.75
CA VAL A 12 -6.98 -0.04 10.87
C VAL A 12 -6.93 1.22 11.72
N ALA A 13 -7.89 2.13 11.57
CA ALA A 13 -7.96 3.36 12.35
C ALA A 13 -8.18 3.11 13.85
N PHE A 14 -8.87 2.02 14.22
CA PHE A 14 -9.18 1.68 15.60
C PHE A 14 -8.22 0.67 16.24
N TYR A 15 -7.19 0.20 15.54
CA TYR A 15 -6.20 -0.72 16.10
C TYR A 15 -5.58 -0.24 17.42
N PRO A 16 -5.19 1.04 17.58
CA PRO A 16 -4.61 1.49 18.84
C PRO A 16 -5.53 1.25 20.04
N GLN A 17 -6.84 1.56 19.91
CA GLN A 17 -7.81 1.35 20.97
C GLN A 17 -8.01 -0.14 21.27
N VAL A 18 -8.00 -1.00 20.25
CA VAL A 18 -8.07 -2.46 20.43
C VAL A 18 -6.85 -2.95 21.20
N LEU A 19 -5.66 -2.51 20.85
CA LEU A 19 -4.42 -2.86 21.55
C LEU A 19 -4.45 -2.40 23.01
N GLU A 20 -4.78 -1.13 23.25
CA GLU A 20 -4.87 -0.57 24.61
C GLU A 20 -5.82 -1.39 25.51
N LYS A 21 -6.97 -1.84 24.96
CA LYS A 21 -7.97 -2.59 25.76
C LYS A 21 -7.62 -4.06 25.95
N ASN A 22 -6.81 -4.66 25.09
CA ASN A 22 -6.54 -6.10 25.11
C ASN A 22 -5.12 -6.46 25.58
N VAL A 23 -4.17 -5.53 25.53
CA VAL A 23 -2.80 -5.75 26.00
C VAL A 23 -2.61 -5.09 27.36
N GLU A 24 -2.57 -5.90 28.44
CA GLU A 24 -2.48 -5.39 29.82
C GLU A 24 -1.28 -4.46 30.02
N ARG A 25 -0.13 -4.82 29.47
CA ARG A 25 1.12 -4.03 29.61
C ARG A 25 1.00 -2.59 29.10
N LEU A 26 0.16 -2.32 28.12
CA LEU A 26 -0.06 -0.95 27.60
C LEU A 26 -0.83 -0.04 28.57
N ARG A 27 -1.42 -0.62 29.61
CA ARG A 27 -2.18 0.11 30.65
C ARG A 27 -1.38 0.30 31.95
N ASP A 28 -0.16 -0.22 31.99
CA ASP A 28 0.70 -0.05 33.15
C ASP A 28 1.11 1.42 33.32
N PRO A 29 1.18 1.93 34.57
CA PRO A 29 1.49 3.34 34.83
C PRO A 29 2.87 3.80 34.32
N ASP A 30 3.81 2.88 34.12
CA ASP A 30 5.16 3.14 33.62
C ASP A 30 5.24 3.10 32.09
N VAL A 31 4.15 2.75 31.39
CA VAL A 31 4.06 2.73 29.93
C VAL A 31 3.27 3.94 29.44
N ARG A 32 3.90 4.76 28.61
CA ARG A 32 3.21 5.82 27.90
C ARG A 32 2.74 5.29 26.55
N PHE A 33 1.47 4.94 26.46
CA PHE A 33 0.82 4.56 25.21
C PHE A 33 0.27 5.80 24.51
N LEU A 34 0.63 5.99 23.25
CA LEU A 34 0.21 7.16 22.45
C LEU A 34 -0.64 6.70 21.28
N ASP A 35 -1.87 7.17 21.21
CA ASP A 35 -2.81 6.91 20.11
C ASP A 35 -3.45 8.21 19.57
N PRO A 36 -2.66 9.25 19.30
CA PRO A 36 -3.20 10.53 18.87
C PRO A 36 -3.82 10.41 17.47
N PHE A 37 -4.96 11.05 17.26
CA PHE A 37 -5.45 11.28 15.92
C PHE A 37 -4.55 12.31 15.22
N ILE A 38 -3.94 11.89 14.12
CA ILE A 38 -3.08 12.74 13.28
C ILE A 38 -3.54 12.71 11.82
N ASN A 39 -3.31 13.80 11.12
CA ASN A 39 -3.59 13.91 9.69
C ASN A 39 -2.28 14.19 8.95
N LEU A 40 -1.96 13.33 7.99
CA LEU A 40 -0.73 13.42 7.21
C LEU A 40 -0.85 14.34 5.98
N ASN A 41 -2.06 14.79 5.60
CA ASN A 41 -2.25 15.60 4.40
C ASN A 41 -1.80 17.06 4.55
N ASN A 42 -1.49 17.51 5.77
CA ASN A 42 -1.08 18.88 6.05
C ASN A 42 0.13 18.91 6.99
N PRO A 43 1.35 19.05 6.45
CA PRO A 43 2.59 19.04 7.23
C PRO A 43 2.65 20.11 8.33
N GLU A 44 2.11 21.31 8.10
CA GLU A 44 2.09 22.38 9.10
C GLU A 44 1.22 22.00 10.30
N LYS A 45 0.01 21.50 10.04
CA LYS A 45 -0.91 21.03 11.08
C LYS A 45 -0.38 19.79 11.81
N LEU A 46 0.32 18.91 11.09
CA LEU A 46 0.98 17.76 11.71
C LEU A 46 2.07 18.22 12.69
N ALA A 47 2.90 19.20 12.31
CA ALA A 47 3.93 19.74 13.20
C ALA A 47 3.33 20.42 14.44
N GLU A 48 2.27 21.22 14.30
CA GLU A 48 1.52 21.79 15.42
C GLU A 48 0.99 20.67 16.35
N ARG A 49 0.42 19.62 15.78
CA ARG A 49 -0.12 18.49 16.54
C ARG A 49 0.96 17.70 17.28
N ILE A 50 2.15 17.55 16.70
CA ILE A 50 3.30 16.89 17.34
C ILE A 50 3.73 17.70 18.58
N VAL A 51 3.77 19.03 18.51
CA VAL A 51 4.06 19.88 19.68
C VAL A 51 3.05 19.63 20.81
N ASP A 52 1.76 19.54 20.49
CA ASP A 52 0.71 19.26 21.48
C ASP A 52 0.88 17.88 22.13
N ILE A 53 1.16 16.84 21.32
CA ILE A 53 1.31 15.45 21.79
C ILE A 53 2.51 15.31 22.74
N PHE A 54 3.60 16.05 22.46
CA PHE A 54 4.86 16.01 23.21
C PHE A 54 5.10 17.28 24.04
N ALA A 55 4.03 17.95 24.48
CA ALA A 55 4.12 19.18 25.25
C ALA A 55 5.00 19.06 26.50
N ASP A 56 4.98 17.92 27.17
CA ASP A 56 5.81 17.61 28.34
C ASP A 56 7.30 17.37 28.03
N TRP A 57 7.64 17.17 26.75
CA TRP A 57 9.03 17.04 26.30
C TRP A 57 9.61 18.37 25.82
N ASN A 58 8.83 19.44 25.89
CA ASN A 58 9.23 20.79 25.45
C ASN A 58 9.72 20.84 23.98
N VAL A 59 9.12 20.05 23.12
CA VAL A 59 9.41 20.06 21.68
C VAL A 59 8.99 21.41 21.09
N SER A 60 9.92 22.11 20.47
CA SER A 60 9.60 23.37 19.79
C SER A 60 8.92 23.14 18.44
N LEU A 61 8.14 24.11 17.97
CA LEU A 61 7.52 24.04 16.65
C LEU A 61 8.57 23.93 15.52
N ALA A 62 9.74 24.54 15.70
CA ALA A 62 10.81 24.45 14.71
C ALA A 62 11.37 23.02 14.60
N GLU A 63 11.58 22.34 15.73
CA GLU A 63 12.00 20.93 15.76
C GLU A 63 10.92 20.03 15.16
N ALA A 64 9.65 20.20 15.53
CA ALA A 64 8.55 19.44 14.97
C ALA A 64 8.45 19.60 13.45
N LYS A 65 8.57 20.82 12.92
CA LYS A 65 8.62 21.07 11.47
C LYS A 65 9.81 20.40 10.79
N GLY A 66 10.98 20.45 11.41
CA GLY A 66 12.17 19.77 10.90
C GLY A 66 11.99 18.25 10.84
N ALA A 67 11.44 17.65 11.90
CA ALA A 67 11.16 16.22 11.97
C ALA A 67 10.11 15.78 10.94
N VAL A 68 9.03 16.56 10.78
CA VAL A 68 8.00 16.30 9.77
C VAL A 68 8.59 16.36 8.37
N ALA A 69 9.38 17.39 8.06
CA ALA A 69 10.01 17.52 6.74
C ALA A 69 10.96 16.34 6.43
N ALA A 70 11.76 15.92 7.42
CA ALA A 70 12.65 14.77 7.28
C ALA A 70 11.85 13.47 7.06
N GLY A 71 10.75 13.28 7.81
CA GLY A 71 9.88 12.09 7.65
C GLY A 71 9.24 12.01 6.26
N TYR A 72 8.76 13.12 5.70
CA TYR A 72 8.22 13.12 4.33
C TYR A 72 9.32 12.88 3.29
N ALA A 73 10.48 13.48 3.45
CA ALA A 73 11.60 13.26 2.53
C ALA A 73 12.04 11.78 2.50
N GLU A 74 12.08 11.13 3.67
CA GLU A 74 12.40 9.70 3.76
C GLU A 74 11.30 8.82 3.14
N LEU A 75 10.02 9.16 3.34
CA LEU A 75 8.91 8.44 2.72
C LEU A 75 8.97 8.52 1.19
N ASP A 76 9.25 9.72 0.65
CA ASP A 76 9.42 9.92 -0.79
C ASP A 76 10.61 9.11 -1.32
N GLN A 77 11.71 9.04 -0.56
CA GLN A 77 12.89 8.25 -0.93
C GLN A 77 12.57 6.75 -0.95
N VAL A 78 11.88 6.24 0.07
CA VAL A 78 11.46 4.82 0.13
C VAL A 78 10.60 4.46 -1.09
N HIS A 79 9.64 5.31 -1.46
CA HIS A 79 8.83 5.08 -2.65
C HIS A 79 9.68 5.11 -3.94
N ALA A 80 10.65 6.01 -4.03
CA ALA A 80 11.56 6.07 -5.17
C ALA A 80 12.43 4.81 -5.27
N ASP A 81 12.94 4.32 -4.14
CA ASP A 81 13.79 3.12 -4.09
C ASP A 81 13.00 1.86 -4.49
N ILE A 82 11.77 1.71 -4.00
CA ILE A 82 10.89 0.58 -4.38
C ILE A 82 10.61 0.60 -5.89
N ARG A 83 10.31 1.75 -6.45
CA ARG A 83 10.08 1.88 -7.90
C ARG A 83 11.35 1.59 -8.72
N ALA A 84 12.50 2.08 -8.27
CA ALA A 84 13.77 1.79 -8.94
C ALA A 84 14.11 0.29 -8.93
N GLU A 85 13.76 -0.43 -7.85
CA GLU A 85 13.88 -1.89 -7.81
C GLU A 85 12.90 -2.57 -8.76
N GLY A 86 11.66 -2.07 -8.84
CA GLY A 86 10.67 -2.52 -9.82
C GLY A 86 11.16 -2.39 -11.25
N ASP A 87 11.72 -1.24 -11.62
CA ASP A 87 12.28 -1.00 -12.95
C ASP A 87 13.44 -1.97 -13.27
N ARG A 88 14.31 -2.25 -12.28
CA ARG A 88 15.38 -3.26 -12.43
C ARG A 88 14.83 -4.67 -12.64
N ALA A 89 13.78 -5.02 -11.91
CA ALA A 89 13.13 -6.32 -12.07
C ALA A 89 12.48 -6.47 -13.45
N LEU A 90 11.78 -5.46 -13.94
CA LEU A 90 11.20 -5.43 -15.28
C LEU A 90 12.27 -5.52 -16.38
N GLN A 91 13.39 -4.81 -16.22
CA GLN A 91 14.51 -4.92 -17.14
C GLN A 91 15.09 -6.34 -17.14
N TYR A 92 15.32 -6.93 -15.97
CA TYR A 92 15.82 -8.31 -15.85
C TYR A 92 14.88 -9.33 -16.52
N MET A 93 13.56 -9.17 -16.34
CA MET A 93 12.56 -10.01 -17.00
C MET A 93 12.70 -9.96 -18.53
N ARG A 94 12.78 -8.74 -19.10
CA ARG A 94 12.95 -8.55 -20.55
C ARG A 94 14.26 -9.16 -21.07
N GLU A 95 15.36 -8.96 -20.35
CA GLU A 95 16.68 -9.51 -20.73
C GLU A 95 16.73 -11.05 -20.70
N LYS A 96 15.98 -11.66 -19.76
CA LYS A 96 15.94 -13.11 -19.58
C LYS A 96 14.79 -13.80 -20.31
N GLY A 97 13.84 -13.04 -20.84
CA GLY A 97 12.62 -13.57 -21.47
C GLY A 97 11.78 -14.36 -20.48
N ILE A 98 11.68 -13.93 -19.22
CA ILE A 98 10.85 -14.56 -18.19
C ILE A 98 9.62 -13.71 -17.91
N ARG A 99 8.54 -14.37 -17.49
CA ARG A 99 7.31 -13.72 -17.05
C ARG A 99 7.40 -13.27 -15.59
N GLY A 100 6.54 -12.34 -15.20
CA GLY A 100 6.43 -11.87 -13.83
C GLY A 100 4.99 -11.87 -13.33
N ILE A 101 4.89 -11.95 -12.02
CA ILE A 101 3.63 -11.80 -11.29
C ILE A 101 3.73 -10.57 -10.40
N VAL A 102 2.75 -9.68 -10.53
CA VAL A 102 2.50 -8.66 -9.54
C VAL A 102 1.66 -9.28 -8.44
N LEU A 103 2.28 -9.53 -7.30
CA LEU A 103 1.60 -10.04 -6.13
C LEU A 103 1.02 -8.86 -5.36
N ALA A 104 -0.24 -8.58 -5.61
CA ALA A 104 -0.96 -7.42 -5.10
C ALA A 104 -1.83 -7.77 -3.89
N GLY A 105 -2.19 -6.77 -3.11
CA GLY A 105 -3.07 -6.95 -1.95
C GLY A 105 -3.04 -5.79 -0.98
N ARG A 106 -3.09 -6.09 0.29
CA ARG A 106 -2.90 -5.11 1.36
C ARG A 106 -1.41 -4.99 1.69
N PRO A 107 -0.94 -3.87 2.26
CA PRO A 107 0.46 -3.70 2.60
C PRO A 107 1.04 -4.83 3.47
N TYR A 108 0.24 -5.44 4.33
CA TYR A 108 0.69 -6.54 5.19
C TYR A 108 0.86 -7.88 4.43
N HIS A 109 0.37 -8.00 3.19
CA HIS A 109 0.54 -9.23 2.40
C HIS A 109 1.98 -9.44 1.90
N ILE A 110 2.85 -8.43 2.01
CA ILE A 110 4.29 -8.61 1.72
C ILE A 110 5.04 -9.33 2.86
N ASP A 111 4.43 -9.44 4.04
CA ASP A 111 5.03 -10.14 5.18
C ASP A 111 5.06 -11.66 4.91
N PRO A 112 6.24 -12.32 5.08
CA PRO A 112 6.39 -13.75 4.79
C PRO A 112 5.49 -14.67 5.61
N GLU A 113 5.17 -14.31 6.85
CA GLU A 113 4.27 -15.10 7.70
C GLU A 113 2.82 -14.99 7.23
N ILE A 114 2.45 -13.86 6.64
CA ILE A 114 1.08 -13.60 6.18
C ILE A 114 0.85 -14.18 4.78
N ASN A 115 1.85 -14.08 3.88
CA ASN A 115 1.70 -14.56 2.51
C ASN A 115 1.96 -16.06 2.33
N HIS A 116 2.34 -16.77 3.42
CA HIS A 116 2.55 -18.23 3.43
C HIS A 116 3.53 -18.75 2.37
N GLY A 117 4.53 -17.96 1.99
CA GLY A 117 5.55 -18.35 1.01
C GLY A 117 5.06 -18.33 -0.44
N VAL A 118 3.99 -17.61 -0.75
CA VAL A 118 3.50 -17.45 -2.13
C VAL A 118 4.55 -16.83 -3.06
N PRO A 119 5.32 -15.78 -2.67
CA PRO A 119 6.40 -15.22 -3.50
C PRO A 119 7.46 -16.27 -3.85
N GLU A 120 7.91 -17.06 -2.87
CA GLU A 120 8.90 -18.13 -3.04
C GLU A 120 8.37 -19.21 -3.99
N MET A 121 7.11 -19.61 -3.84
CA MET A 121 6.47 -20.56 -4.75
C MET A 121 6.51 -20.05 -6.20
N ILE A 122 6.13 -18.79 -6.43
CA ILE A 122 6.11 -18.19 -7.77
C ILE A 122 7.54 -18.17 -8.37
N THR A 123 8.55 -17.81 -7.57
CA THR A 123 9.95 -17.79 -8.05
C THR A 123 10.47 -19.18 -8.37
N THR A 124 10.03 -20.24 -7.65
CA THR A 124 10.39 -21.63 -8.02
C THR A 124 9.80 -22.08 -9.34
N LEU A 125 8.74 -21.42 -9.81
CA LEU A 125 8.16 -21.65 -11.15
C LEU A 125 8.90 -20.89 -12.26
N GLY A 126 10.00 -20.19 -11.93
CA GLY A 126 10.82 -19.45 -12.88
C GLY A 126 10.26 -18.07 -13.27
N MET A 127 9.36 -17.53 -12.49
CA MET A 127 8.78 -16.21 -12.71
C MET A 127 9.34 -15.18 -11.72
N ALA A 128 9.39 -13.91 -12.14
CA ALA A 128 9.69 -12.81 -11.23
C ALA A 128 8.46 -12.46 -10.39
N VAL A 129 8.68 -11.89 -9.20
CA VAL A 129 7.60 -11.38 -8.34
C VAL A 129 7.86 -9.91 -8.02
N LEU A 130 6.85 -9.10 -8.19
CA LEU A 130 6.85 -7.68 -7.85
C LEU A 130 5.66 -7.39 -6.94
N SER A 131 5.78 -6.37 -6.09
CA SER A 131 4.61 -5.80 -5.41
C SER A 131 3.92 -4.74 -6.29
N GLU A 132 2.68 -4.39 -5.98
CA GLU A 132 2.00 -3.28 -6.65
C GLU A 132 2.76 -1.96 -6.52
N ASP A 133 3.43 -1.73 -5.39
CA ASP A 133 4.20 -0.51 -5.13
C ASP A 133 5.42 -0.36 -6.05
N ALA A 134 5.96 -1.48 -6.51
CA ALA A 134 7.10 -1.50 -7.42
C ALA A 134 6.73 -1.05 -8.85
N LEU A 135 5.45 -1.09 -9.19
CA LEU A 135 4.96 -0.70 -10.52
C LEU A 135 4.44 0.73 -10.58
N THR A 136 3.96 1.29 -9.49
CA THR A 136 3.32 2.61 -9.49
C THR A 136 4.32 3.72 -9.73
N ASN A 137 4.70 3.90 -10.99
CA ASN A 137 5.51 5.03 -11.47
C ASN A 137 4.64 6.30 -11.54
N GLY A 138 4.16 6.77 -10.37
CA GLY A 138 3.50 8.04 -10.21
C GLY A 138 2.61 8.43 -11.40
N MET A 139 1.35 8.02 -11.40
CA MET A 139 0.25 8.54 -12.23
C MET A 139 0.49 8.71 -13.75
N THR A 140 1.14 7.75 -14.40
CA THR A 140 1.25 7.75 -15.87
C THR A 140 0.02 7.18 -16.58
N THR A 141 -0.80 6.37 -15.88
CA THR A 141 -2.09 5.97 -16.41
C THR A 141 -3.13 7.04 -16.09
N SER A 142 -3.58 7.75 -17.12
CA SER A 142 -4.68 8.70 -17.00
C SER A 142 -5.87 8.04 -16.31
N ARG A 143 -6.54 8.75 -15.40
CA ARG A 143 -7.83 8.29 -14.83
C ARG A 143 -8.84 7.88 -15.90
N MET A 144 -8.70 8.43 -17.13
CA MET A 144 -9.56 8.08 -18.26
C MET A 144 -9.30 6.67 -18.81
N GLU A 145 -8.14 6.08 -18.53
CA GLU A 145 -7.76 4.72 -18.91
C GLU A 145 -8.22 3.67 -17.91
N ARG A 146 -8.60 4.11 -16.71
CA ARG A 146 -9.18 3.25 -15.66
C ARG A 146 -10.70 3.41 -15.65
N PRO A 147 -11.45 2.38 -16.04
CA PRO A 147 -12.91 2.45 -16.07
C PRO A 147 -13.51 2.28 -14.67
N LEU A 148 -13.28 3.22 -13.78
CA LEU A 148 -13.79 3.16 -12.42
C LEU A 148 -15.29 3.45 -12.39
N ARG A 149 -16.03 2.63 -11.65
CA ARG A 149 -17.47 2.83 -11.41
C ARG A 149 -17.75 3.96 -10.43
N VAL A 150 -16.81 4.21 -9.51
CA VAL A 150 -16.91 5.22 -8.45
C VAL A 150 -15.59 5.97 -8.32
N ARG A 151 -15.60 7.09 -7.60
CA ARG A 151 -14.36 7.83 -7.31
C ARG A 151 -13.42 7.00 -6.45
N ASP A 152 -12.12 7.13 -6.71
CA ASP A 152 -11.06 6.55 -5.90
C ASP A 152 -10.99 7.23 -4.53
N GLN A 153 -11.60 6.63 -3.52
CA GLN A 153 -11.64 7.21 -2.18
C GLN A 153 -10.66 6.56 -1.20
N TRP A 154 -10.13 5.41 -1.55
CA TRP A 154 -9.36 4.55 -0.66
C TRP A 154 -7.93 4.41 -1.17
N THR A 155 -6.96 4.82 -0.38
CA THR A 155 -5.55 4.86 -0.77
C THR A 155 -5.04 3.52 -1.33
N TYR A 156 -5.25 2.43 -0.59
CA TYR A 156 -4.71 1.12 -1.01
C TYR A 156 -5.46 0.50 -2.18
N HIS A 157 -6.75 0.79 -2.36
CA HIS A 157 -7.53 0.29 -3.50
C HIS A 157 -7.10 0.97 -4.79
N THR A 158 -6.86 2.27 -4.74
CA THR A 158 -6.35 3.03 -5.88
C THR A 158 -5.05 2.44 -6.41
N ARG A 159 -4.14 2.04 -5.52
CA ARG A 159 -2.88 1.38 -5.90
C ARG A 159 -3.10 0.06 -6.65
N LEU A 160 -4.06 -0.75 -6.21
CA LEU A 160 -4.44 -1.98 -6.93
C LEU A 160 -4.98 -1.70 -8.32
N TYR A 161 -5.80 -0.66 -8.47
CA TYR A 161 -6.34 -0.26 -9.77
C TYR A 161 -5.26 0.26 -10.71
N GLU A 162 -4.29 0.99 -10.19
CA GLU A 162 -3.14 1.48 -10.96
C GLU A 162 -2.23 0.34 -11.39
N ALA A 163 -1.92 -0.57 -10.47
CA ALA A 163 -1.15 -1.76 -10.79
C ALA A 163 -1.84 -2.62 -11.86
N ALA A 164 -3.15 -2.83 -11.75
CA ALA A 164 -3.92 -3.56 -12.76
C ALA A 164 -3.89 -2.88 -14.14
N ALA A 165 -4.05 -1.55 -14.18
CA ALA A 165 -3.99 -0.80 -15.43
C ALA A 165 -2.59 -0.87 -16.07
N GLN A 166 -1.54 -0.84 -15.27
CA GLN A 166 -0.16 -0.93 -15.74
C GLN A 166 0.18 -2.35 -16.23
N VAL A 167 -0.23 -3.39 -15.49
CA VAL A 167 -0.08 -4.80 -15.91
C VAL A 167 -0.72 -5.01 -17.27
N GLY A 168 -1.91 -4.46 -17.51
CA GLY A 168 -2.58 -4.54 -18.81
C GLY A 168 -1.82 -3.93 -20.00
N THR A 169 -0.73 -3.19 -19.75
CA THR A 169 0.15 -2.66 -20.80
C THR A 169 1.45 -3.45 -20.98
N GLU A 170 1.74 -4.41 -20.09
CA GLU A 170 2.99 -5.18 -20.07
C GLU A 170 2.71 -6.67 -20.37
N PRO A 171 3.02 -7.18 -21.57
CA PRO A 171 2.57 -8.50 -22.02
C PRO A 171 3.15 -9.68 -21.21
N ASP A 172 4.26 -9.45 -20.50
CA ASP A 172 4.94 -10.49 -19.70
C ASP A 172 4.60 -10.42 -18.21
N LEU A 173 3.66 -9.53 -17.81
CA LEU A 173 3.17 -9.41 -16.45
C LEU A 173 1.74 -9.96 -16.34
N ASN A 174 1.45 -10.53 -15.19
CA ASN A 174 0.09 -10.82 -14.75
C ASN A 174 -0.07 -10.40 -13.29
N ILE A 175 -1.30 -10.15 -12.85
CA ILE A 175 -1.58 -9.78 -11.47
C ILE A 175 -2.24 -10.95 -10.73
N VAL A 176 -1.75 -11.21 -9.52
CA VAL A 176 -2.36 -12.14 -8.56
C VAL A 176 -2.64 -11.34 -7.30
N GLN A 177 -3.89 -11.22 -6.93
CA GLN A 177 -4.27 -10.51 -5.71
C GLN A 177 -4.45 -11.48 -4.55
N LEU A 178 -3.73 -11.21 -3.45
CA LEU A 178 -3.99 -11.85 -2.18
C LEU A 178 -5.18 -11.17 -1.51
N ASN A 179 -6.12 -11.98 -1.05
CA ASN A 179 -7.32 -11.51 -0.40
C ASN A 179 -7.47 -12.22 0.95
N SER A 180 -7.68 -11.45 2.02
CA SER A 180 -7.82 -11.97 3.39
C SER A 180 -9.26 -11.91 3.83
N PHE A 181 -9.74 -13.01 4.41
CA PHE A 181 -11.03 -13.06 5.09
C PHE A 181 -12.25 -12.66 4.24
N GLY A 182 -13.30 -12.26 4.90
CA GLY A 182 -14.50 -11.69 4.31
C GLY A 182 -14.50 -10.16 4.28
N CYS A 183 -13.40 -9.52 3.87
CA CYS A 183 -13.33 -8.07 3.78
C CYS A 183 -14.32 -7.55 2.72
N GLY A 184 -15.37 -6.83 3.14
CA GLY A 184 -16.39 -6.33 2.22
C GLY A 184 -15.85 -5.31 1.21
N VAL A 185 -14.80 -4.56 1.58
CA VAL A 185 -14.16 -3.61 0.66
C VAL A 185 -13.37 -4.33 -0.42
N ASP A 186 -12.74 -5.47 -0.10
CA ASP A 186 -12.03 -6.29 -1.09
C ASP A 186 -12.99 -6.89 -2.11
N ALA A 187 -14.23 -7.19 -1.74
CA ALA A 187 -15.23 -7.65 -2.71
C ALA A 187 -15.48 -6.63 -3.83
N VAL A 188 -15.52 -5.34 -3.49
CA VAL A 188 -15.65 -4.26 -4.48
C VAL A 188 -14.35 -4.08 -5.28
N THR A 189 -13.21 -4.18 -4.62
CA THR A 189 -11.90 -4.00 -5.24
C THR A 189 -11.60 -5.09 -6.26
N THR A 190 -11.90 -6.35 -5.93
CA THR A 190 -11.68 -7.48 -6.84
C THR A 190 -12.50 -7.34 -8.12
N ASP A 191 -13.78 -6.98 -8.01
CA ASP A 191 -14.63 -6.74 -9.18
C ASP A 191 -14.06 -5.64 -10.08
N GLN A 192 -13.59 -4.55 -9.47
CA GLN A 192 -13.07 -3.42 -10.24
C GLN A 192 -11.73 -3.73 -10.90
N VAL A 193 -10.82 -4.45 -10.22
CA VAL A 193 -9.55 -4.93 -10.81
C VAL A 193 -9.84 -5.87 -11.98
N GLN A 194 -10.79 -6.78 -11.83
CA GLN A 194 -11.21 -7.68 -12.90
C GLN A 194 -11.69 -6.91 -14.13
N GLU A 195 -12.53 -5.90 -13.95
CA GLU A 195 -13.02 -5.09 -15.08
C GLU A 195 -11.93 -4.31 -15.80
N ILE A 196 -10.91 -3.84 -15.07
CA ILE A 196 -9.75 -3.16 -15.68
C ILE A 196 -9.00 -4.14 -16.59
N LEU A 197 -8.72 -5.34 -16.10
CA LEU A 197 -7.97 -6.38 -16.84
C LEU A 197 -8.76 -6.99 -18.01
N GLU A 198 -10.04 -7.26 -17.83
CA GLU A 198 -10.91 -7.80 -18.89
C GLU A 198 -10.97 -6.89 -20.12
N LYS A 199 -10.87 -5.57 -19.95
CA LYS A 199 -10.85 -4.62 -21.07
C LYS A 199 -9.66 -4.78 -22.00
N VAL A 200 -8.54 -5.25 -21.46
CA VAL A 200 -7.32 -5.50 -22.21
C VAL A 200 -7.13 -6.98 -22.55
N GLY A 201 -8.06 -7.84 -22.10
CA GLY A 201 -8.03 -9.27 -22.36
C GLY A 201 -7.10 -10.07 -21.45
N ASP A 202 -6.70 -9.50 -20.32
CA ASP A 202 -5.84 -10.16 -19.34
C ASP A 202 -6.61 -11.01 -18.33
N VAL A 203 -5.89 -11.99 -17.76
CA VAL A 203 -6.42 -12.90 -16.76
C VAL A 203 -6.18 -12.34 -15.37
N TYR A 204 -7.24 -12.29 -14.58
CA TYR A 204 -7.18 -11.93 -13.17
C TYR A 204 -7.27 -13.14 -12.26
N THR A 205 -6.37 -13.24 -11.29
CA THR A 205 -6.36 -14.33 -10.30
C THR A 205 -6.44 -13.77 -8.90
N VAL A 206 -7.37 -14.29 -8.10
CA VAL A 206 -7.50 -13.98 -6.67
C VAL A 206 -7.18 -15.22 -5.85
N LEU A 207 -6.26 -15.10 -4.91
CA LEU A 207 -5.94 -16.13 -3.93
C LEU A 207 -6.47 -15.69 -2.56
N LYS A 208 -7.36 -16.49 -2.00
CA LYS A 208 -7.76 -16.34 -0.61
C LYS A 208 -6.71 -16.95 0.29
N ILE A 209 -6.22 -16.15 1.23
CA ILE A 209 -5.36 -16.59 2.32
C ILE A 209 -6.13 -16.37 3.63
N ASP A 210 -6.31 -17.44 4.40
CA ASP A 210 -7.01 -17.44 5.69
C ASP A 210 -6.04 -17.73 6.83
#